data_6da4b4022b6b1e1f52b628ebdb32e8ad
#
_entry.id   6da4b4022b6b1e1f52b628ebdb32e8ad
#
_cell.length_a   1.000
_cell.length_b   1.000
_cell.length_c   1.000
_cell.angle_alpha   90.00
_cell.angle_beta   90.00
_cell.angle_gamma   90.00
#
_symmetry.space_group_name_H-M   'P 1'
#
loop_
_entity.id
_entity.type
_entity.pdbx_description
1 polymer ?
#
loop_
_entity_poly.entity_id
_entity_poly.type
_entity_poly.pdbx_seq_one_letter_code
_entity_poly.pdbx_strand_id
1 'polypeptide(L)'
;IELDRDLIPGLLASFVTKAPERCRLINQDVLKVDFTQLNTPLRVVGNLPYNISTPLLFQLLDLGQNIRDIHVMLQKEVVNRIAANAGESAYGRLGVMIQATARVEPLIDVPPESFAPTPKVDSGVIRIIPDADKRAQIQSMDMLKAVVRQAFSQRRKTLRNNLKELLNTVEFAHLEINPQDRPERLSVETYVHLANHISQREGSL
;
A
#
# COMPACT_ATOMS: atom_id res chain seq x y z
N ILE A 1 16.39 2.74 11.44
CA ILE A 1 15.90 4.12 11.36
C ILE A 1 15.09 4.39 12.62
N GLU A 2 15.41 5.44 13.36
CA GLU A 2 14.74 5.80 14.60
C GLU A 2 14.64 7.33 14.72
N LEU A 3 13.46 7.84 15.05
CA LEU A 3 13.19 9.27 15.24
C LEU A 3 13.43 9.70 16.69
N ASP A 4 13.10 8.83 17.63
CA ASP A 4 13.20 9.14 19.06
C ASP A 4 14.66 9.19 19.51
N ARG A 5 15.11 10.40 19.90
CA ARG A 5 16.50 10.65 20.32
C ARG A 5 16.85 9.97 21.64
N ASP A 6 15.86 9.72 22.51
CA ASP A 6 16.09 9.09 23.80
C ASP A 6 16.42 7.61 23.67
N LEU A 7 16.01 6.96 22.56
CA LEU A 7 16.34 5.57 22.26
C LEU A 7 17.72 5.41 21.61
N ILE A 8 18.29 6.47 21.03
CA ILE A 8 19.55 6.39 20.26
C ILE A 8 20.73 5.85 21.07
N PRO A 9 21.01 6.33 22.33
CA PRO A 9 22.14 5.80 23.10
C PRO A 9 22.04 4.29 23.37
N GLY A 10 20.83 3.82 23.72
CA GLY A 10 20.57 2.40 23.95
C GLY A 10 20.77 1.54 22.70
N LEU A 11 20.28 2.03 21.56
CA LEU A 11 20.42 1.35 20.25
C LEU A 11 21.90 1.30 19.80
N LEU A 12 22.64 2.40 19.96
CA LEU A 12 24.08 2.44 19.66
C LEU A 12 24.84 1.39 20.50
N ALA A 13 24.62 1.36 21.81
CA ALA A 13 25.27 0.42 22.70
C ALA A 13 24.88 -1.05 22.42
N SER A 14 23.63 -1.29 22.08
CA SER A 14 23.10 -2.65 21.91
C SER A 14 23.47 -3.28 20.57
N PHE A 15 23.51 -2.49 19.50
CA PHE A 15 23.65 -3.00 18.13
C PHE A 15 24.88 -2.46 17.41
N VAL A 16 25.06 -1.15 17.32
CA VAL A 16 26.10 -0.56 16.48
C VAL A 16 27.48 -0.83 17.05
N THR A 17 27.68 -0.66 18.36
CA THR A 17 28.96 -0.91 19.03
C THR A 17 29.37 -2.40 18.95
N LYS A 18 28.38 -3.32 18.97
CA LYS A 18 28.65 -4.77 18.89
C LYS A 18 28.89 -5.28 17.48
N ALA A 19 28.38 -4.58 16.47
CA ALA A 19 28.47 -5.01 15.08
C ALA A 19 28.55 -3.78 14.13
N PRO A 20 29.59 -2.94 14.24
CA PRO A 20 29.67 -1.66 13.52
C PRO A 20 29.67 -1.82 12.00
N GLU A 21 30.18 -2.95 11.49
CA GLU A 21 30.20 -3.23 10.05
C GLU A 21 28.89 -3.78 9.50
N ARG A 22 27.97 -4.19 10.40
CA ARG A 22 26.67 -4.79 10.02
C ARG A 22 25.49 -3.95 10.39
N CYS A 23 25.67 -2.95 11.27
CA CYS A 23 24.58 -2.15 11.79
C CYS A 23 24.88 -0.67 11.63
N ARG A 24 23.99 0.02 10.96
CA ARG A 24 23.98 1.49 10.83
C ARG A 24 22.70 2.04 11.44
N LEU A 25 22.83 3.02 12.32
CA LEU A 25 21.71 3.74 12.90
C LEU A 25 21.51 5.07 12.18
N ILE A 26 20.29 5.32 11.73
CA ILE A 26 19.89 6.57 11.07
C ILE A 26 18.87 7.26 11.98
N ASN A 27 19.30 8.35 12.63
CA ASN A 27 18.36 9.15 13.46
C ASN A 27 17.65 10.19 12.61
N GLN A 28 16.53 9.79 12.03
CA GLN A 28 15.74 10.61 11.13
C GLN A 28 14.28 10.13 11.07
N ASP A 29 13.37 11.03 10.70
CA ASP A 29 12.01 10.68 10.30
C ASP A 29 12.08 9.75 9.08
N VAL A 30 11.51 8.57 9.20
CA VAL A 30 11.53 7.53 8.15
C VAL A 30 10.93 8.02 6.84
N LEU A 31 9.93 8.91 6.88
CA LEU A 31 9.31 9.50 5.67
C LEU A 31 10.24 10.48 4.93
N LYS A 32 11.34 10.91 5.57
CA LYS A 32 12.35 11.80 4.98
C LYS A 32 13.63 11.07 4.58
N VAL A 33 13.69 9.75 4.82
CA VAL A 33 14.86 8.94 4.44
C VAL A 33 14.87 8.74 2.94
N ASP A 34 16.00 9.02 2.32
CA ASP A 34 16.25 8.63 0.93
C ASP A 34 16.70 7.16 0.88
N PHE A 35 15.75 6.29 0.64
CA PHE A 35 15.99 4.84 0.55
C PHE A 35 16.87 4.46 -0.65
N THR A 36 17.00 5.32 -1.67
CA THR A 36 17.86 5.04 -2.84
C THR A 36 19.34 5.06 -2.49
N GLN A 37 19.72 5.69 -1.38
CA GLN A 37 21.07 5.73 -0.86
C GLN A 37 21.44 4.48 -0.03
N LEU A 38 20.50 3.57 0.15
CA LEU A 38 20.75 2.32 0.86
C LEU A 38 21.07 1.20 -0.12
N ASN A 39 21.81 0.17 0.37
CA ASN A 39 22.12 -1.00 -0.45
C ASN A 39 20.85 -1.77 -0.80
N THR A 40 20.57 -1.92 -2.08
CA THR A 40 19.37 -2.62 -2.60
C THR A 40 19.72 -4.03 -3.09
N PRO A 41 18.74 -4.97 -3.15
CA PRO A 41 17.34 -4.82 -2.75
C PRO A 41 17.14 -4.87 -1.24
N LEU A 42 16.30 -3.99 -0.71
CA LEU A 42 16.02 -3.88 0.72
C LEU A 42 14.99 -4.92 1.19
N ARG A 43 15.22 -5.51 2.35
CA ARG A 43 14.17 -6.10 3.18
C ARG A 43 13.79 -5.11 4.27
N VAL A 44 12.53 -4.71 4.31
CA VAL A 44 12.01 -3.78 5.31
C VAL A 44 11.29 -4.55 6.40
N VAL A 45 11.65 -4.30 7.66
CA VAL A 45 10.99 -4.88 8.83
C VAL A 45 10.68 -3.76 9.82
N GLY A 46 9.46 -3.71 10.35
CA GLY A 46 9.13 -2.66 11.30
C GLY A 46 7.79 -2.84 12.00
N ASN A 47 7.75 -2.35 13.25
CA ASN A 47 6.51 -2.02 13.92
C ASN A 47 6.20 -0.56 13.61
N LEU A 48 5.23 -0.30 12.73
CA LEU A 48 4.99 1.04 12.22
C LEU A 48 4.02 1.82 13.11
N PRO A 49 4.34 3.07 13.47
CA PRO A 49 3.36 3.98 14.04
C PRO A 49 2.15 4.13 13.10
N TYR A 50 0.95 4.06 13.66
CA TYR A 50 -0.27 3.98 12.85
C TYR A 50 -0.50 5.18 11.92
N ASN A 51 -0.07 6.36 12.35
CA ASN A 51 -0.24 7.61 11.61
C ASN A 51 0.65 7.74 10.38
N ILE A 52 1.76 6.99 10.29
CA ILE A 52 2.70 7.06 9.16
C ILE A 52 2.70 5.79 8.30
N SER A 53 2.02 4.73 8.71
CA SER A 53 2.07 3.42 8.05
C SER A 53 1.68 3.49 6.57
N THR A 54 0.56 4.11 6.25
CA THR A 54 0.09 4.20 4.85
C THR A 54 1.02 5.01 3.95
N PRO A 55 1.45 6.25 4.28
CA PRO A 55 2.39 6.98 3.44
C PRO A 55 3.74 6.26 3.29
N LEU A 56 4.25 5.63 4.36
CA LEU A 56 5.50 4.88 4.27
C LEU A 56 5.38 3.67 3.34
N LEU A 57 4.27 2.92 3.40
CA LEU A 57 4.06 1.79 2.49
C LEU A 57 4.06 2.23 1.03
N PHE A 58 3.42 3.34 0.68
CA PHE A 58 3.45 3.85 -0.69
C PHE A 58 4.84 4.30 -1.11
N GLN A 59 5.58 5.01 -0.24
CA GLN A 59 6.96 5.41 -0.50
C GLN A 59 7.87 4.20 -0.76
N LEU A 60 7.73 3.13 0.01
CA LEU A 60 8.49 1.90 -0.18
C LEU A 60 8.10 1.17 -1.47
N LEU A 61 6.81 1.09 -1.81
CA LEU A 61 6.36 0.45 -3.04
C LEU A 61 6.75 1.22 -4.31
N ASP A 62 6.90 2.54 -4.22
CA ASP A 62 7.40 3.36 -5.35
C ASP A 62 8.87 3.03 -5.68
N LEU A 63 9.64 2.42 -4.76
CA LEU A 63 11.00 1.92 -5.02
C LEU A 63 11.03 0.64 -5.88
N GLY A 64 9.90 -0.02 -6.07
CA GLY A 64 9.74 -1.17 -6.95
C GLY A 64 10.72 -2.32 -6.63
N GLN A 65 11.53 -2.71 -7.61
CA GLN A 65 12.48 -3.83 -7.50
C GLN A 65 13.63 -3.57 -6.51
N ASN A 66 13.83 -2.34 -6.06
CA ASN A 66 14.77 -2.02 -4.99
C ASN A 66 14.28 -2.50 -3.62
N ILE A 67 13.02 -2.94 -3.52
CA ILE A 67 12.48 -3.62 -2.34
C ILE A 67 12.33 -5.11 -2.65
N ARG A 68 12.98 -5.95 -1.84
CA ARG A 68 12.79 -7.40 -1.87
C ARG A 68 11.45 -7.81 -1.27
N ASP A 69 11.19 -7.35 -0.06
CA ASP A 69 9.94 -7.56 0.67
C ASP A 69 9.82 -6.61 1.88
N ILE A 70 8.58 -6.42 2.34
CA ILE A 70 8.23 -5.58 3.48
C ILE A 70 7.48 -6.44 4.48
N HIS A 71 7.96 -6.52 5.72
CA HIS A 71 7.32 -7.21 6.84
C HIS A 71 7.00 -6.17 7.91
N VAL A 72 5.75 -5.82 8.05
CA VAL A 72 5.37 -4.74 8.97
C VAL A 72 4.20 -5.14 9.84
N MET A 73 4.25 -4.67 11.08
CA MET A 73 3.13 -4.75 12.01
C MET A 73 2.31 -3.47 11.91
N LEU A 74 1.00 -3.63 11.74
CA LEU A 74 0.01 -2.58 11.56
C LEU A 74 -1.21 -2.86 12.43
N GLN A 75 -2.13 -1.90 12.55
CA GLN A 75 -3.45 -2.18 13.09
C GLN A 75 -4.14 -3.27 12.25
N LYS A 76 -4.82 -4.20 12.91
CA LYS A 76 -5.52 -5.31 12.26
C LYS A 76 -6.50 -4.84 11.19
N GLU A 77 -7.20 -3.73 11.43
CA GLU A 77 -8.08 -3.13 10.43
C GLU A 77 -7.33 -2.74 9.14
N VAL A 78 -6.12 -2.19 9.27
CA VAL A 78 -5.29 -1.81 8.11
C VAL A 78 -4.81 -3.05 7.36
N VAL A 79 -4.38 -4.09 8.08
CA VAL A 79 -4.02 -5.39 7.49
C VAL A 79 -5.20 -5.96 6.69
N ASN A 80 -6.39 -5.98 7.28
CA ASN A 80 -7.61 -6.47 6.64
C ASN A 80 -7.96 -5.66 5.39
N ARG A 81 -7.81 -4.34 5.42
CA ARG A 81 -8.02 -3.48 4.24
C ARG A 81 -7.03 -3.73 3.12
N ILE A 82 -5.77 -3.99 3.46
CA ILE A 82 -4.71 -4.26 2.48
C ILE A 82 -4.92 -5.63 1.82
N ALA A 83 -5.35 -6.64 2.61
CA ALA A 83 -5.49 -8.01 2.17
C ALA A 83 -6.87 -8.37 1.60
N ALA A 84 -7.86 -7.49 1.76
CA ALA A 84 -9.23 -7.76 1.33
C ALA A 84 -9.34 -7.99 -0.18
N ASN A 85 -10.21 -8.91 -0.56
CA ASN A 85 -10.58 -9.20 -1.94
C ASN A 85 -11.82 -8.40 -2.37
N ALA A 86 -12.03 -8.28 -3.67
CA ALA A 86 -13.23 -7.67 -4.23
C ALA A 86 -14.49 -8.34 -3.66
N GLY A 87 -15.47 -7.53 -3.25
CA GLY A 87 -16.71 -7.96 -2.62
C GLY A 87 -16.68 -8.01 -1.10
N GLU A 88 -15.51 -8.01 -0.47
CA GLU A 88 -15.40 -7.98 0.99
C GLU A 88 -15.63 -6.58 1.56
N SER A 89 -16.14 -6.51 2.80
CA SER A 89 -16.47 -5.22 3.45
C SER A 89 -15.26 -4.33 3.70
N ALA A 90 -14.07 -4.91 3.91
CA ALA A 90 -12.83 -4.19 4.13
C ALA A 90 -12.16 -3.72 2.83
N TYR A 91 -12.60 -4.24 1.67
CA TYR A 91 -12.01 -3.90 0.38
C TYR A 91 -12.19 -2.41 0.06
N GLY A 92 -11.13 -1.80 -0.44
CA GLY A 92 -11.15 -0.38 -0.74
C GLY A 92 -9.87 0.14 -1.37
N ARG A 93 -9.80 1.46 -1.47
CA ARG A 93 -8.71 2.17 -2.14
C ARG A 93 -7.30 1.68 -1.74
N LEU A 94 -7.05 1.49 -0.43
CA LEU A 94 -5.72 1.10 0.05
C LEU A 94 -5.32 -0.28 -0.49
N GLY A 95 -6.23 -1.27 -0.37
CA GLY A 95 -6.02 -2.63 -0.87
C GLY A 95 -5.79 -2.65 -2.37
N VAL A 96 -6.65 -1.99 -3.15
CA VAL A 96 -6.50 -1.90 -4.62
C VAL A 96 -5.13 -1.35 -5.00
N MET A 97 -4.73 -0.23 -4.41
CA MET A 97 -3.46 0.42 -4.77
C MET A 97 -2.22 -0.43 -4.44
N ILE A 98 -2.22 -1.12 -3.29
CA ILE A 98 -1.10 -1.99 -2.90
C ILE A 98 -1.11 -3.27 -3.75
N GLN A 99 -2.25 -3.93 -3.89
CA GLN A 99 -2.36 -5.19 -4.61
C GLN A 99 -2.14 -5.05 -6.13
N ALA A 100 -2.34 -3.86 -6.69
CA ALA A 100 -2.03 -3.56 -8.09
C ALA A 100 -0.52 -3.62 -8.41
N THR A 101 0.34 -3.50 -7.39
CA THR A 101 1.80 -3.47 -7.57
C THR A 101 2.55 -4.50 -6.74
N ALA A 102 1.85 -5.26 -5.88
CA ALA A 102 2.47 -6.19 -4.94
C ALA A 102 1.58 -7.40 -4.65
N ARG A 103 2.19 -8.46 -4.15
CA ARG A 103 1.49 -9.56 -3.49
C ARG A 103 1.45 -9.29 -2.00
N VAL A 104 0.37 -9.73 -1.35
CA VAL A 104 0.07 -9.44 0.04
C VAL A 104 -0.22 -10.73 0.79
N GLU A 105 0.43 -10.92 1.92
CA GLU A 105 0.32 -12.12 2.75
C GLU A 105 0.16 -11.71 4.23
N PRO A 106 -1.05 -11.76 4.82
CA PRO A 106 -1.20 -11.68 6.27
C PRO A 106 -0.49 -12.86 6.93
N LEU A 107 0.32 -12.60 7.97
CA LEU A 107 1.17 -13.63 8.58
C LEU A 107 0.72 -13.98 10.00
N ILE A 108 0.58 -13.00 10.88
CA ILE A 108 0.38 -13.20 12.31
C ILE A 108 -0.64 -12.19 12.83
N ASP A 109 -1.57 -12.66 13.65
CA ASP A 109 -2.43 -11.79 14.46
C ASP A 109 -1.76 -11.56 15.81
N VAL A 110 -1.71 -10.30 16.25
CA VAL A 110 -1.06 -9.90 17.49
C VAL A 110 -2.09 -9.22 18.39
N PRO A 111 -2.50 -9.89 19.47
CA PRO A 111 -3.50 -9.35 20.37
C PRO A 111 -2.92 -8.22 21.24
N PRO A 112 -3.77 -7.33 21.78
CA PRO A 112 -3.35 -6.16 22.53
C PRO A 112 -2.48 -6.47 23.76
N GLU A 113 -2.68 -7.63 24.38
CA GLU A 113 -1.94 -8.09 25.57
C GLU A 113 -0.44 -8.31 25.30
N SER A 114 -0.06 -8.40 24.02
CA SER A 114 1.34 -8.54 23.61
C SER A 114 2.15 -7.24 23.75
N PHE A 115 1.52 -6.14 24.15
CA PHE A 115 2.16 -4.82 24.20
C PHE A 115 2.14 -4.22 25.61
N ALA A 116 3.15 -3.41 25.91
CA ALA A 116 3.21 -2.56 27.09
C ALA A 116 3.60 -1.11 26.69
N PRO A 117 2.70 -0.12 26.85
CA PRO A 117 1.32 -0.22 27.31
C PRO A 117 0.41 -0.91 26.30
N THR A 118 -0.66 -1.53 26.79
CA THR A 118 -1.64 -2.25 25.96
C THR A 118 -2.42 -1.28 25.06
N PRO A 119 -2.41 -1.46 23.74
CA PRO A 119 -3.19 -0.66 22.81
C PRO A 119 -4.69 -1.01 22.91
N LYS A 120 -5.54 -0.16 22.31
CA LYS A 120 -7.01 -0.36 22.30
C LYS A 120 -7.49 -1.28 21.15
N VAL A 121 -6.61 -1.68 20.26
CA VAL A 121 -6.94 -2.40 19.02
C VAL A 121 -5.95 -3.53 18.76
N ASP A 122 -6.43 -4.57 18.09
CA ASP A 122 -5.60 -5.66 17.61
C ASP A 122 -4.59 -5.16 16.56
N SER A 123 -3.47 -5.84 16.49
CA SER A 123 -2.46 -5.65 15.47
C SER A 123 -2.34 -6.90 14.59
N GLY A 124 -1.66 -6.78 13.48
CA GLY A 124 -1.31 -7.90 12.62
C GLY A 124 -0.01 -7.64 11.86
N VAL A 125 0.72 -8.69 11.63
CA VAL A 125 1.90 -8.66 10.77
C VAL A 125 1.51 -9.05 9.35
N ILE A 126 1.94 -8.26 8.40
CA ILE A 126 1.69 -8.47 6.97
C ILE A 126 3.00 -8.45 6.21
N ARG A 127 3.12 -9.34 5.22
CA ARG A 127 4.18 -9.34 4.24
C ARG A 127 3.67 -8.76 2.94
N ILE A 128 4.42 -7.83 2.35
CA ILE A 128 4.14 -7.23 1.05
C ILE A 128 5.36 -7.43 0.17
N ILE A 129 5.15 -8.03 -1.01
CA ILE A 129 6.21 -8.36 -1.96
C ILE A 129 5.93 -7.61 -3.25
N PRO A 130 6.74 -6.59 -3.62
CA PRO A 130 6.61 -5.92 -4.90
C PRO A 130 6.61 -6.93 -6.05
N ASP A 131 5.72 -6.73 -7.01
CA ASP A 131 5.53 -7.62 -8.15
C ASP A 131 5.73 -6.82 -9.44
N ALA A 132 6.86 -7.10 -10.12
CA ALA A 132 7.24 -6.39 -11.33
C ALA A 132 6.25 -6.62 -12.49
N ASP A 133 5.70 -7.83 -12.59
CA ASP A 133 4.77 -8.18 -13.67
C ASP A 133 3.44 -7.42 -13.51
N LYS A 134 2.93 -7.35 -12.28
CA LYS A 134 1.76 -6.52 -11.96
C LYS A 134 2.05 -5.04 -12.26
N ARG A 135 3.20 -4.54 -11.82
CA ARG A 135 3.59 -3.13 -12.04
C ARG A 135 3.73 -2.80 -13.52
N ALA A 136 4.24 -3.71 -14.33
CA ALA A 136 4.40 -3.54 -15.78
C ALA A 136 3.06 -3.45 -16.54
N GLN A 137 1.97 -3.99 -15.98
CA GLN A 137 0.63 -3.88 -16.57
C GLN A 137 0.02 -2.47 -16.41
N ILE A 138 0.57 -1.61 -15.56
CA ILE A 138 0.04 -0.28 -15.28
C ILE A 138 0.73 0.74 -16.18
N GLN A 139 0.01 1.31 -17.15
CA GLN A 139 0.53 2.31 -18.08
C GLN A 139 0.79 3.66 -17.40
N SER A 140 -0.15 4.09 -16.54
CA SER A 140 -0.03 5.32 -15.75
C SER A 140 -0.46 5.08 -14.31
N MET A 141 0.50 5.18 -13.39
CA MET A 141 0.21 5.08 -11.95
C MET A 141 -0.66 6.25 -11.47
N ASP A 142 -0.48 7.43 -12.02
CA ASP A 142 -1.28 8.60 -11.63
C ASP A 142 -2.73 8.47 -12.11
N MET A 143 -2.94 7.89 -13.29
CA MET A 143 -4.30 7.57 -13.76
C MET A 143 -4.94 6.49 -12.87
N LEU A 144 -4.21 5.43 -12.51
CA LEU A 144 -4.73 4.42 -11.58
C LEU A 144 -5.10 5.05 -10.23
N LYS A 145 -4.24 5.90 -9.66
CA LYS A 145 -4.52 6.65 -8.43
C LYS A 145 -5.79 7.51 -8.57
N ALA A 146 -5.95 8.21 -9.70
CA ALA A 146 -7.11 9.07 -9.97
C ALA A 146 -8.41 8.27 -10.07
N VAL A 147 -8.41 7.20 -10.87
CA VAL A 147 -9.56 6.32 -11.07
C VAL A 147 -10.00 5.67 -9.76
N VAL A 148 -9.09 5.07 -9.03
CA VAL A 148 -9.39 4.40 -7.75
C VAL A 148 -9.88 5.42 -6.71
N ARG A 149 -9.27 6.60 -6.63
CA ARG A 149 -9.74 7.68 -5.75
C ARG A 149 -11.16 8.10 -6.09
N GLN A 150 -11.45 8.28 -7.38
CA GLN A 150 -12.76 8.73 -7.85
C GLN A 150 -13.82 7.64 -7.63
N ALA A 151 -13.52 6.39 -7.95
CA ALA A 151 -14.42 5.26 -7.74
C ALA A 151 -14.85 5.13 -6.27
N PHE A 152 -13.92 5.24 -5.33
CA PHE A 152 -14.19 5.15 -3.89
C PHE A 152 -14.57 6.48 -3.22
N SER A 153 -14.81 7.56 -3.98
CA SER A 153 -15.18 8.88 -3.43
C SER A 153 -16.49 8.83 -2.66
N GLN A 154 -17.45 8.04 -3.13
CA GLN A 154 -18.75 7.85 -2.49
C GLN A 154 -19.09 6.35 -2.44
N ARG A 155 -18.70 5.69 -1.38
CA ARG A 155 -18.79 4.22 -1.23
C ARG A 155 -20.20 3.64 -1.45
N ARG A 156 -21.26 4.39 -1.09
CA ARG A 156 -22.66 3.94 -1.25
C ARG A 156 -23.22 4.18 -2.65
N LYS A 157 -22.52 4.86 -3.54
CA LYS A 157 -22.95 5.13 -4.92
C LYS A 157 -22.40 4.07 -5.88
N THR A 158 -23.07 3.96 -7.04
CA THR A 158 -22.65 3.07 -8.13
C THR A 158 -21.43 3.64 -8.86
N LEU A 159 -20.74 2.78 -9.61
CA LEU A 159 -19.61 3.16 -10.46
C LEU A 159 -20.01 4.24 -11.47
N ARG A 160 -21.19 4.12 -12.08
CA ARG A 160 -21.73 5.15 -13.01
C ARG A 160 -21.74 6.53 -12.37
N ASN A 161 -22.19 6.64 -11.12
CA ASN A 161 -22.24 7.92 -10.43
C ASN A 161 -20.85 8.45 -10.05
N ASN A 162 -19.97 7.56 -9.57
CA ASN A 162 -18.65 7.95 -9.12
C ASN A 162 -17.72 8.30 -10.29
N LEU A 163 -17.84 7.59 -11.41
CA LEU A 163 -16.93 7.72 -12.55
C LEU A 163 -17.51 8.50 -13.73
N LYS A 164 -18.66 9.16 -13.57
CA LYS A 164 -19.38 9.87 -14.65
C LYS A 164 -18.55 10.93 -15.40
N GLU A 165 -17.51 11.49 -14.75
CA GLU A 165 -16.62 12.48 -15.34
C GLU A 165 -15.43 11.80 -16.08
N LEU A 166 -15.19 10.53 -15.82
CA LEU A 166 -14.11 9.76 -16.43
C LEU A 166 -14.59 8.80 -17.52
N LEU A 167 -15.82 8.28 -17.41
CA LEU A 167 -16.38 7.27 -18.32
C LEU A 167 -17.82 7.58 -18.71
N ASN A 168 -18.13 7.34 -19.98
CA ASN A 168 -19.50 7.33 -20.50
C ASN A 168 -20.09 5.90 -20.50
N THR A 169 -21.37 5.80 -20.85
CA THR A 169 -22.10 4.51 -20.85
C THR A 169 -21.54 3.50 -21.87
N VAL A 170 -21.05 3.97 -23.01
CA VAL A 170 -20.48 3.11 -24.07
C VAL A 170 -19.15 2.50 -23.59
N GLU A 171 -18.34 3.28 -22.90
CA GLU A 171 -17.05 2.80 -22.36
C GLU A 171 -17.26 1.76 -21.25
N PHE A 172 -18.27 1.90 -20.41
CA PHE A 172 -18.64 0.86 -19.44
C PHE A 172 -18.98 -0.47 -20.13
N ALA A 173 -19.74 -0.41 -21.24
CA ALA A 173 -20.09 -1.61 -22.00
C ALA A 173 -18.87 -2.22 -22.70
N HIS A 174 -18.00 -1.37 -23.29
CA HIS A 174 -16.76 -1.82 -23.94
C HIS A 174 -15.82 -2.53 -22.95
N LEU A 175 -15.76 -2.06 -21.72
CA LEU A 175 -14.93 -2.62 -20.64
C LEU A 175 -15.59 -3.82 -19.93
N GLU A 176 -16.81 -4.19 -20.35
CA GLU A 176 -17.61 -5.24 -19.70
C GLU A 176 -17.86 -4.98 -18.18
N ILE A 177 -17.92 -3.71 -17.78
CA ILE A 177 -18.17 -3.30 -16.40
C ILE A 177 -19.64 -2.93 -16.24
N ASN A 178 -20.30 -3.56 -15.27
CA ASN A 178 -21.67 -3.18 -14.94
C ASN A 178 -21.68 -1.81 -14.22
N PRO A 179 -22.27 -0.75 -14.84
CA PRO A 179 -22.25 0.59 -14.25
C PRO A 179 -23.08 0.71 -12.97
N GLN A 180 -23.93 -0.26 -12.65
CA GLN A 180 -24.72 -0.32 -11.42
C GLN A 180 -23.97 -0.93 -10.25
N ASP A 181 -22.83 -1.58 -10.49
CA ASP A 181 -22.01 -2.13 -9.43
C ASP A 181 -21.43 -1.01 -8.54
N ARG A 182 -21.11 -1.39 -7.31
CA ARG A 182 -20.40 -0.52 -6.38
C ARG A 182 -18.88 -0.72 -6.51
N PRO A 183 -18.07 0.28 -6.10
CA PRO A 183 -16.61 0.21 -6.23
C PRO A 183 -15.98 -1.08 -5.67
N GLU A 184 -16.51 -1.57 -4.55
CA GLU A 184 -15.99 -2.79 -3.90
C GLU A 184 -16.21 -4.07 -4.71
N ARG A 185 -16.99 -4.05 -5.78
CA ARG A 185 -17.22 -5.23 -6.63
C ARG A 185 -16.14 -5.45 -7.69
N LEU A 186 -15.43 -4.39 -8.07
CA LEU A 186 -14.39 -4.51 -9.10
C LEU A 186 -13.12 -5.13 -8.53
N SER A 187 -12.54 -6.04 -9.31
CA SER A 187 -11.22 -6.60 -9.01
C SER A 187 -10.10 -5.57 -9.20
N VAL A 188 -8.94 -5.84 -8.67
CA VAL A 188 -7.74 -5.01 -8.86
C VAL A 188 -7.37 -4.92 -10.33
N GLU A 189 -7.43 -6.04 -11.04
CA GLU A 189 -7.14 -6.15 -12.48
C GLU A 189 -8.10 -5.28 -13.29
N THR A 190 -9.38 -5.29 -12.94
CA THR A 190 -10.40 -4.44 -13.59
C THR A 190 -10.08 -2.95 -13.39
N TYR A 191 -9.61 -2.55 -12.21
CA TYR A 191 -9.16 -1.17 -11.97
C TYR A 191 -7.95 -0.78 -12.81
N VAL A 192 -6.97 -1.68 -12.96
CA VAL A 192 -5.80 -1.47 -13.82
C VAL A 192 -6.23 -1.34 -15.29
N HIS A 193 -7.09 -2.25 -15.77
CA HIS A 193 -7.61 -2.20 -17.14
C HIS A 193 -8.36 -0.90 -17.41
N LEU A 194 -9.23 -0.48 -16.50
CA LEU A 194 -9.96 0.77 -16.56
C LEU A 194 -9.03 2.00 -16.63
N ALA A 195 -8.01 2.04 -15.79
CA ALA A 195 -7.05 3.14 -15.79
C ALA A 195 -6.24 3.20 -17.09
N ASN A 196 -5.84 2.04 -17.62
CA ASN A 196 -5.12 1.94 -18.89
C ASN A 196 -5.97 2.42 -20.06
N HIS A 197 -7.26 2.04 -20.12
CA HIS A 197 -8.20 2.49 -21.15
C HIS A 197 -8.30 4.03 -21.17
N ILE A 198 -8.46 4.66 -20.00
CA ILE A 198 -8.54 6.12 -19.90
C ILE A 198 -7.21 6.77 -20.31
N SER A 199 -6.07 6.22 -19.88
CA SER A 199 -4.75 6.73 -20.29
C SER A 199 -4.53 6.70 -21.79
N GLN A 200 -4.93 5.63 -22.46
CA GLN A 200 -4.81 5.50 -23.92
C GLN A 200 -5.66 6.54 -24.65
N ARG A 201 -6.88 6.75 -24.20
CA ARG A 201 -7.78 7.76 -24.76
C ARG A 201 -7.21 9.18 -24.65
N GLU A 202 -6.66 9.54 -23.49
CA GLU A 202 -6.09 10.88 -23.25
C GLU A 202 -4.75 11.09 -24.01
N GLY A 203 -3.98 10.03 -24.24
CA GLY A 203 -2.74 10.09 -25.02
C GLY A 203 -2.98 10.11 -26.53
N SER A 204 -4.23 9.95 -27.00
CA SER A 204 -4.63 9.98 -28.40
C SER A 204 -5.26 11.31 -28.85
N LEU A 205 -5.32 12.29 -27.94
CA LEU A 205 -5.78 13.67 -28.15
C LEU A 205 -4.60 14.62 -28.19
#